data_6c81cd0a163b33f0e1c94d3aa271a531
#
_entry.id   6c81cd0a163b33f0e1c94d3aa271a531
#
_cell.length_a   1.000
_cell.length_b   1.000
_cell.length_c   1.000
_cell.angle_alpha   90.00
_cell.angle_beta   90.00
_cell.angle_gamma   90.00
#
_symmetry.space_group_name_H-M   'P 1'
#
loop_
_entity.id
_entity.type
_entity.pdbx_description
1 polymer ?
#
loop_
_entity_poly.entity_id
_entity_poly.type
_entity_poly.pdbx_seq_one_letter_code
_entity_poly.pdbx_strand_id
1 'polypeptide(L)'
;PDEFAAQVFAALVDPLPRLVRAAVPAMITRRSGKILVIGSASALRGMKRASSYSAARGAQLAYVQAVGVELAPHQIQVNAIAQNFVENPTYFPAEVQANPRFQERLAREVPLGRLVAAREDAQFAAYLCSEAADCFVGQVFPVCGGWVGR
;
A
#
# COMPACT_ATOMS: atom_id res chain seq x y z
N PRO A 1 12.03 -20.28 -10.05
CA PRO A 1 12.28 -18.84 -9.86
C PRO A 1 11.41 -17.99 -10.75
N ASP A 2 11.35 -18.24 -12.07
CA ASP A 2 10.55 -17.42 -13.01
C ASP A 2 9.05 -17.63 -12.81
N GLU A 3 8.62 -18.86 -12.54
CA GLU A 3 7.23 -19.19 -12.24
C GLU A 3 6.72 -18.49 -10.97
N PHE A 4 7.54 -18.42 -9.92
CA PHE A 4 7.18 -17.70 -8.70
C PHE A 4 6.99 -16.20 -8.96
N ALA A 5 7.89 -15.57 -9.74
CA ALA A 5 7.75 -14.17 -10.11
C ALA A 5 6.47 -13.93 -10.92
N ALA A 6 6.17 -14.79 -11.90
CA ALA A 6 4.95 -14.72 -12.69
C ALA A 6 3.68 -14.83 -11.81
N GLN A 7 3.65 -15.76 -10.87
CA GLN A 7 2.53 -15.91 -9.92
C GLN A 7 2.34 -14.66 -9.05
N VAL A 8 3.43 -14.07 -8.55
CA VAL A 8 3.38 -12.84 -7.75
C VAL A 8 2.79 -11.68 -8.58
N PHE A 9 3.22 -11.52 -9.83
CA PHE A 9 2.68 -10.47 -10.72
C PHE A 9 1.22 -10.73 -11.07
N ALA A 10 0.85 -11.96 -11.41
CA ALA A 10 -0.51 -12.34 -11.71
C ALA A 10 -1.47 -12.08 -10.53
N ALA A 11 -1.00 -12.26 -9.29
CA ALA A 11 -1.81 -12.03 -8.10
C ALA A 11 -1.89 -10.54 -7.70
N LEU A 12 -0.79 -9.78 -7.84
CA LEU A 12 -0.69 -8.44 -7.28
C LEU A 12 -0.83 -7.32 -8.33
N VAL A 13 -0.40 -7.55 -9.57
CA VAL A 13 -0.33 -6.50 -10.60
C VAL A 13 -1.50 -6.62 -11.58
N ASP A 14 -1.70 -7.77 -12.18
CA ASP A 14 -2.68 -7.96 -13.25
C ASP A 14 -4.13 -7.61 -12.90
N PRO A 15 -4.62 -7.86 -11.67
CA PRO A 15 -5.99 -7.51 -11.31
C PRO A 15 -6.22 -6.00 -11.22
N LEU A 16 -5.21 -5.21 -10.84
CA LEU A 16 -5.37 -3.79 -10.51
C LEU A 16 -5.90 -2.96 -11.71
N PRO A 17 -5.31 -3.00 -12.91
CA PRO A 17 -5.84 -2.28 -14.06
C PRO A 17 -7.23 -2.74 -14.48
N ARG A 18 -7.55 -4.02 -14.28
CA ARG A 18 -8.88 -4.57 -14.60
C ARG A 18 -9.94 -4.03 -13.67
N LEU A 19 -9.67 -4.01 -12.35
CA LEU A 19 -10.57 -3.46 -11.34
C LEU A 19 -10.79 -1.96 -11.54
N VAL A 20 -9.72 -1.20 -11.79
CA VAL A 20 -9.82 0.24 -12.04
C VAL A 20 -10.65 0.51 -13.30
N ARG A 21 -10.39 -0.18 -14.42
CA ARG A 21 -11.19 -0.02 -15.65
C ARG A 21 -12.67 -0.35 -15.46
N ALA A 22 -13.00 -1.28 -14.58
CA ALA A 22 -14.39 -1.62 -14.28
C ALA A 22 -15.09 -0.53 -13.44
N ALA A 23 -14.38 0.10 -12.51
CA ALA A 23 -14.95 1.09 -11.60
C ALA A 23 -15.04 2.51 -12.19
N VAL A 24 -14.06 2.90 -12.99
CA VAL A 24 -13.84 4.29 -13.45
C VAL A 24 -15.00 4.85 -14.30
N PRO A 25 -15.64 4.14 -15.24
CA PRO A 25 -16.71 4.72 -16.07
C PRO A 25 -17.85 5.36 -15.26
N ALA A 26 -18.31 4.68 -14.23
CA ALA A 26 -19.35 5.21 -13.34
C ALA A 26 -18.86 6.41 -12.50
N MET A 27 -17.60 6.41 -12.11
CA MET A 27 -16.99 7.52 -11.39
C MET A 27 -16.84 8.76 -12.29
N ILE A 28 -16.43 8.60 -13.54
CA ILE A 28 -16.35 9.69 -14.53
C ILE A 28 -17.73 10.32 -14.75
N THR A 29 -18.76 9.49 -14.95
CA THR A 29 -20.13 9.97 -15.19
C THR A 29 -20.64 10.84 -14.05
N ARG A 30 -20.40 10.44 -12.79
CA ARG A 30 -20.84 11.22 -11.62
C ARG A 30 -19.84 12.30 -11.19
N ARG A 31 -18.64 12.37 -11.84
CA ARG A 31 -17.54 13.28 -11.50
C ARG A 31 -17.14 13.19 -10.02
N SER A 32 -17.06 12.00 -9.50
CA SER A 32 -16.69 11.74 -8.10
C SER A 32 -16.23 10.30 -7.93
N GLY A 33 -15.10 10.10 -7.25
CA GLY A 33 -14.60 8.77 -6.92
C GLY A 33 -13.33 8.80 -6.09
N LYS A 34 -13.17 7.79 -5.28
CA LYS A 34 -11.94 7.52 -4.51
C LYS A 34 -11.50 6.08 -4.80
N ILE A 35 -10.24 5.93 -5.15
CA ILE A 35 -9.58 4.63 -5.31
C ILE A 35 -8.37 4.64 -4.40
N LEU A 36 -8.35 3.73 -3.43
CA LEU A 36 -7.26 3.55 -2.51
C LEU A 36 -6.67 2.15 -2.69
N VAL A 37 -5.38 2.11 -3.04
CA VAL A 37 -4.64 0.86 -3.20
C VAL A 37 -3.83 0.59 -1.95
N ILE A 38 -4.01 -0.59 -1.37
CA ILE A 38 -3.19 -1.05 -0.25
C ILE A 38 -1.96 -1.76 -0.82
N GLY A 39 -0.86 -1.02 -0.85
CA GLY A 39 0.44 -1.45 -1.36
C GLY A 39 1.38 -1.91 -0.24
N SER A 40 2.68 -1.88 -0.52
CA SER A 40 3.71 -2.26 0.44
C SER A 40 4.89 -1.29 0.41
N ALA A 41 5.39 -0.95 1.58
CA ALA A 41 6.60 -0.15 1.75
C ALA A 41 7.87 -0.88 1.24
N SER A 42 7.81 -2.20 0.99
CA SER A 42 8.90 -2.94 0.32
C SER A 42 9.19 -2.45 -1.11
N ALA A 43 8.25 -1.73 -1.72
CA ALA A 43 8.44 -1.03 -2.99
C ALA A 43 9.31 0.22 -2.85
N LEU A 44 9.38 0.81 -1.66
CA LEU A 44 10.08 2.06 -1.36
C LEU A 44 11.45 1.82 -0.70
N ARG A 45 11.64 0.63 -0.14
CA ARG A 45 12.88 0.21 0.50
C ARG A 45 13.13 -1.27 0.22
N GLY A 46 14.29 -1.59 -0.32
CA GLY A 46 14.66 -2.97 -0.65
C GLY A 46 14.62 -3.91 0.55
N MET A 47 14.09 -5.11 0.34
CA MET A 47 14.06 -6.19 1.32
C MET A 47 14.82 -7.41 0.77
N LYS A 48 15.67 -8.02 1.62
CA LYS A 48 16.34 -9.28 1.27
C LYS A 48 15.30 -10.37 0.99
N ARG A 49 15.55 -11.18 -0.05
CA ARG A 49 14.70 -12.32 -0.46
C ARG A 49 13.26 -11.95 -0.86
N ALA A 50 13.04 -10.69 -1.27
CA ALA A 50 11.73 -10.19 -1.66
C ALA A 50 11.74 -9.42 -2.98
N SER A 51 12.69 -9.69 -3.89
CA SER A 51 12.87 -8.93 -5.14
C SER A 51 11.62 -8.92 -6.02
N SER A 52 11.06 -10.09 -6.35
CA SER A 52 9.84 -10.20 -7.17
C SER A 52 8.63 -9.55 -6.49
N TYR A 53 8.48 -9.74 -5.17
CA TYR A 53 7.42 -9.10 -4.41
C TYR A 53 7.57 -7.57 -4.39
N SER A 54 8.77 -7.06 -4.12
CA SER A 54 9.04 -5.62 -4.12
C SER A 54 8.84 -5.01 -5.50
N ALA A 55 9.22 -5.71 -6.56
CA ALA A 55 8.98 -5.27 -7.94
C ALA A 55 7.48 -5.19 -8.26
N ALA A 56 6.69 -6.21 -7.91
CA ALA A 56 5.25 -6.22 -8.13
C ALA A 56 4.56 -5.10 -7.31
N ARG A 57 4.97 -4.89 -6.06
CA ARG A 57 4.46 -3.79 -5.24
C ARG A 57 4.88 -2.42 -5.80
N GLY A 58 6.08 -2.29 -6.35
CA GLY A 58 6.52 -1.10 -7.07
C GLY A 58 5.67 -0.80 -8.29
N ALA A 59 5.32 -1.83 -9.07
CA ALA A 59 4.42 -1.70 -10.20
C ALA A 59 3.04 -1.17 -9.80
N GLN A 60 2.48 -1.62 -8.67
CA GLN A 60 1.22 -1.09 -8.14
C GLN A 60 1.32 0.40 -7.79
N LEU A 61 2.41 0.82 -7.13
CA LEU A 61 2.59 2.23 -6.75
C LEU A 61 2.79 3.14 -7.97
N ALA A 62 3.57 2.70 -8.95
CA ALA A 62 3.76 3.44 -10.20
C ALA A 62 2.45 3.56 -10.99
N TYR A 63 1.63 2.49 -11.03
CA TYR A 63 0.31 2.52 -11.64
C TYR A 63 -0.61 3.55 -10.97
N VAL A 64 -0.65 3.59 -9.65
CA VAL A 64 -1.43 4.56 -8.86
C VAL A 64 -1.02 5.99 -9.19
N GLN A 65 0.27 6.27 -9.27
CA GLN A 65 0.78 7.59 -9.60
C GLN A 65 0.33 8.06 -11.00
N ALA A 66 0.44 7.19 -11.99
CA ALA A 66 0.03 7.50 -13.36
C ALA A 66 -1.49 7.70 -13.47
N VAL A 67 -2.27 6.73 -13.02
CA VAL A 67 -3.74 6.78 -13.09
C VAL A 67 -4.32 7.90 -12.24
N GLY A 68 -3.69 8.24 -11.12
CA GLY A 68 -4.09 9.38 -10.29
C GLY A 68 -4.07 10.69 -11.09
N VAL A 69 -3.01 10.94 -11.83
CA VAL A 69 -2.89 12.13 -12.69
C VAL A 69 -3.91 12.09 -13.83
N GLU A 70 -4.11 10.92 -14.47
CA GLU A 70 -5.06 10.77 -15.57
C GLU A 70 -6.51 11.01 -15.15
N LEU A 71 -6.89 10.61 -13.93
CA LEU A 71 -8.27 10.67 -13.44
C LEU A 71 -8.61 11.94 -12.64
N ALA A 72 -7.62 12.71 -12.22
CA ALA A 72 -7.81 13.95 -11.47
C ALA A 72 -8.74 14.97 -12.15
N PRO A 73 -8.68 15.19 -13.50
CA PRO A 73 -9.61 16.09 -14.18
C PRO A 73 -11.08 15.67 -14.09
N HIS A 74 -11.33 14.40 -13.77
CA HIS A 74 -12.67 13.85 -13.59
C HIS A 74 -13.17 13.89 -12.12
N GLN A 75 -12.41 14.55 -11.23
CA GLN A 75 -12.69 14.60 -9.79
C GLN A 75 -12.60 13.20 -9.12
N ILE A 76 -11.69 12.37 -9.60
CA ILE A 76 -11.40 11.04 -9.05
C ILE A 76 -9.98 11.06 -8.49
N GLN A 77 -9.83 10.78 -7.20
CA GLN A 77 -8.55 10.66 -6.53
C GLN A 77 -8.14 9.19 -6.44
N VAL A 78 -6.93 8.89 -6.91
CA VAL A 78 -6.34 7.56 -6.82
C VAL A 78 -5.03 7.69 -6.04
N ASN A 79 -4.95 7.02 -4.89
CA ASN A 79 -3.81 7.08 -3.99
C ASN A 79 -3.45 5.68 -3.47
N ALA A 80 -2.30 5.55 -2.84
CA ALA A 80 -1.87 4.29 -2.23
C ALA A 80 -1.36 4.49 -0.81
N ILE A 81 -1.61 3.49 0.05
CA ILE A 81 -0.92 3.30 1.32
C ILE A 81 0.13 2.22 1.13
N ALA A 82 1.39 2.55 1.39
CA ALA A 82 2.50 1.62 1.35
C ALA A 82 2.79 1.09 2.76
N GLN A 83 2.22 -0.07 3.07
CA GLN A 83 2.27 -0.65 4.41
C GLN A 83 3.54 -1.45 4.68
N ASN A 84 4.05 -1.37 5.91
CA ASN A 84 4.89 -2.39 6.55
C ASN A 84 4.77 -2.26 8.08
N PHE A 85 5.00 -3.36 8.79
CA PHE A 85 4.90 -3.40 10.27
C PHE A 85 3.55 -2.88 10.80
N VAL A 86 2.47 -3.12 10.07
CA VAL A 86 1.09 -2.90 10.52
C VAL A 86 0.56 -4.19 11.16
N GLU A 87 -0.11 -4.08 12.28
CA GLU A 87 -0.75 -5.21 12.96
C GLU A 87 -1.63 -6.02 11.99
N ASN A 88 -1.35 -7.31 11.91
CA ASN A 88 -2.04 -8.22 11.01
C ASN A 88 -1.90 -9.64 11.55
N PRO A 89 -3.00 -10.37 11.77
CA PRO A 89 -2.94 -11.72 12.35
C PRO A 89 -2.24 -12.74 11.45
N THR A 90 -2.15 -12.49 10.15
CA THR A 90 -1.47 -13.37 9.21
C THR A 90 0.05 -13.22 9.25
N TYR A 91 0.56 -11.99 9.31
CA TYR A 91 2.01 -11.72 9.30
C TYR A 91 2.60 -11.54 10.69
N PHE A 92 1.82 -11.04 11.62
CA PHE A 92 2.23 -10.74 13.00
C PHE A 92 1.24 -11.35 14.01
N PRO A 93 1.02 -12.68 14.01
CA PRO A 93 0.20 -13.33 15.03
C PRO A 93 0.81 -13.12 16.43
N ALA A 94 0.03 -13.38 17.47
CA ALA A 94 0.43 -13.11 18.86
C ALA A 94 1.76 -13.76 19.24
N GLU A 95 2.01 -14.98 18.77
CA GLU A 95 3.25 -15.73 19.01
C GLU A 95 4.47 -15.02 18.41
N VAL A 96 4.32 -14.45 17.20
CA VAL A 96 5.39 -13.66 16.55
C VAL A 96 5.62 -12.38 17.33
N GLN A 97 4.57 -11.69 17.75
CA GLN A 97 4.69 -10.46 18.51
C GLN A 97 5.32 -10.69 19.89
N ALA A 98 5.04 -11.81 20.54
CA ALA A 98 5.64 -12.19 21.82
C ALA A 98 7.11 -12.65 21.72
N ASN A 99 7.63 -12.90 20.51
CA ASN A 99 8.99 -13.42 20.33
C ASN A 99 10.04 -12.31 20.60
N PRO A 100 10.99 -12.50 21.55
CA PRO A 100 12.03 -11.51 21.86
C PRO A 100 12.84 -11.07 20.64
N ARG A 101 13.19 -12.00 19.75
CA ARG A 101 13.94 -11.67 18.53
C ARG A 101 13.15 -10.75 17.59
N PHE A 102 11.83 -10.92 17.55
CA PHE A 102 10.98 -10.01 16.79
C PHE A 102 10.92 -8.63 17.43
N GLN A 103 10.82 -8.55 18.76
CA GLN A 103 10.82 -7.28 19.49
C GLN A 103 12.17 -6.54 19.31
N GLU A 104 13.29 -7.24 19.39
CA GLU A 104 14.62 -6.66 19.10
C GLU A 104 14.73 -6.14 17.67
N ARG A 105 14.21 -6.91 16.71
CA ARG A 105 14.15 -6.49 15.30
C ARG A 105 13.32 -5.23 15.13
N LEU A 106 12.14 -5.21 15.75
CA LEU A 106 11.21 -4.09 15.70
C LEU A 106 11.86 -2.81 16.25
N ALA A 107 12.47 -2.89 17.42
CA ALA A 107 13.18 -1.78 18.05
C ALA A 107 14.35 -1.25 17.20
N ARG A 108 15.05 -2.13 16.48
CA ARG A 108 16.17 -1.77 15.61
C ARG A 108 15.74 -1.17 14.27
N GLU A 109 14.69 -1.72 13.65
CA GLU A 109 14.34 -1.40 12.27
C GLU A 109 13.21 -0.38 12.13
N VAL A 110 12.36 -0.26 13.13
CA VAL A 110 11.15 0.58 13.11
C VAL A 110 11.30 1.72 14.12
N PRO A 111 11.48 2.97 13.69
CA PRO A 111 11.64 4.12 14.59
C PRO A 111 10.53 4.28 15.63
N LEU A 112 9.30 3.92 15.27
CA LEU A 112 8.15 3.94 16.19
C LEU A 112 8.31 2.96 17.38
N GLY A 113 9.19 1.94 17.25
CA GLY A 113 9.46 0.94 18.30
C GLY A 113 8.34 -0.07 18.53
N ARG A 114 7.25 -0.01 17.77
CA ARG A 114 6.10 -0.92 17.82
C ARG A 114 5.51 -1.16 16.44
N LEU A 115 4.64 -2.12 16.31
CA LEU A 115 3.76 -2.21 15.14
C LEU A 115 2.86 -0.97 15.07
N VAL A 116 2.53 -0.54 13.87
CA VAL A 116 1.43 0.39 13.62
C VAL A 116 0.15 -0.35 13.96
N ALA A 117 -0.71 0.21 14.79
CA ALA A 117 -1.97 -0.44 15.12
C ALA A 117 -2.87 -0.52 13.88
N ALA A 118 -3.57 -1.64 13.70
CA ALA A 118 -4.50 -1.81 12.58
C ALA A 118 -5.52 -0.66 12.50
N ARG A 119 -5.94 -0.13 13.65
CA ARG A 119 -6.83 1.02 13.73
C ARG A 119 -6.21 2.31 13.18
N GLU A 120 -4.92 2.56 13.43
CA GLU A 120 -4.23 3.76 12.92
C GLU A 120 -4.21 3.75 11.38
N ASP A 121 -3.90 2.60 10.79
CA ASP A 121 -3.90 2.42 9.34
C ASP A 121 -5.30 2.55 8.74
N ALA A 122 -6.30 1.90 9.35
CA ALA A 122 -7.69 1.97 8.90
C ALA A 122 -8.28 3.39 8.98
N GLN A 123 -7.95 4.15 10.03
CA GLN A 123 -8.38 5.55 10.15
C GLN A 123 -7.76 6.42 9.06
N PHE A 124 -6.50 6.20 8.72
CA PHE A 124 -5.85 6.91 7.62
C PHE A 124 -6.45 6.52 6.26
N ALA A 125 -6.75 5.24 6.04
CA ALA A 125 -7.44 4.78 4.85
C ALA A 125 -8.82 5.44 4.71
N ALA A 126 -9.59 5.50 5.78
CA ALA A 126 -10.89 6.17 5.81
C ALA A 126 -10.78 7.68 5.52
N TYR A 127 -9.75 8.36 6.07
CA TYR A 127 -9.45 9.75 5.76
C TYR A 127 -9.18 9.95 4.26
N LEU A 128 -8.32 9.12 3.65
CA LEU A 128 -8.01 9.20 2.22
C LEU A 128 -9.21 8.94 1.31
N CYS A 129 -10.23 8.22 1.81
CA CYS A 129 -11.47 7.98 1.12
C CYS A 129 -12.56 9.06 1.37
N SER A 130 -12.27 10.07 2.19
CA SER A 130 -13.18 11.18 2.49
C SER A 130 -12.93 12.39 1.60
N GLU A 131 -13.86 13.34 1.60
CA GLU A 131 -13.74 14.63 0.91
C GLU A 131 -12.59 15.49 1.47
N ALA A 132 -12.22 15.31 2.75
CA ALA A 132 -11.08 16.00 3.37
C ALA A 132 -9.73 15.71 2.69
N ALA A 133 -9.66 14.65 1.87
CA ALA A 133 -8.48 14.22 1.14
C ALA A 133 -8.54 14.48 -0.37
N ASP A 134 -9.41 15.36 -0.84
CA ASP A 134 -9.59 15.67 -2.28
C ASP A 134 -8.34 16.26 -2.95
N CYS A 135 -7.45 16.86 -2.18
CA CYS A 135 -6.20 17.43 -2.68
C CYS A 135 -5.11 16.38 -3.01
N PHE A 136 -5.27 15.13 -2.59
CA PHE A 136 -4.27 14.10 -2.83
C PHE A 136 -4.54 13.36 -4.13
N VAL A 137 -3.59 13.47 -5.06
CA VAL A 137 -3.66 12.91 -6.40
C VAL A 137 -2.40 12.10 -6.68
N GLY A 138 -2.54 10.82 -6.93
CA GLY A 138 -1.43 9.93 -7.29
C GLY A 138 -0.37 9.80 -6.18
N GLN A 139 -0.76 9.95 -4.92
CA GLN A 139 0.18 9.93 -3.81
C GLN A 139 0.38 8.53 -3.25
N VAL A 140 1.58 8.28 -2.75
CA VAL A 140 1.96 7.07 -2.04
C VAL A 140 2.36 7.43 -0.62
N PHE A 141 1.60 6.94 0.35
CA PHE A 141 1.80 7.24 1.76
C PHE A 141 2.39 6.04 2.50
N PRO A 142 3.66 6.12 2.98
CA PRO A 142 4.22 5.05 3.80
C PRO A 142 3.56 5.00 5.18
N VAL A 143 2.93 3.88 5.51
CA VAL A 143 2.42 3.57 6.85
C VAL A 143 3.24 2.40 7.38
N CYS A 144 4.35 2.70 8.06
CA CYS A 144 5.38 1.71 8.38
C CYS A 144 6.18 2.03 9.65
N GLY A 145 5.69 2.92 10.50
CA GLY A 145 6.39 3.31 11.72
C GLY A 145 7.77 3.97 11.51
N GLY A 146 8.00 4.56 10.32
CA GLY A 146 9.28 5.18 9.96
C GLY A 146 10.30 4.19 9.37
N TRP A 147 9.91 2.95 9.06
CA TRP A 147 10.81 1.96 8.45
C TRP A 147 11.35 2.42 7.08
N VAL A 148 10.55 3.11 6.27
CA VAL A 148 11.00 3.86 5.09
C VAL A 148 11.51 5.22 5.53
N GLY A 149 12.65 5.65 5.01
CA GLY A 149 13.25 6.95 5.35
C GLY A 149 14.54 6.86 6.17
N ARG A 150 15.06 5.64 6.34
CA ARG A 150 16.40 5.39 6.90
C ARG A 150 17.35 4.85 5.86
#